data_a1f67af53ba5ed70c6953d092934b71d
#
_entry.id   a1f67af53ba5ed70c6953d092934b71d
#
_cell.length_a   1.000
_cell.length_b   1.000
_cell.length_c   1.000
_cell.angle_alpha   90.00
_cell.angle_beta   90.00
_cell.angle_gamma   90.00
#
_symmetry.space_group_name_H-M   'P 1'
#
loop_
_entity.id
_entity.type
_entity.pdbx_description
1 polymer ?
#
loop_
_entity_poly.entity_id
_entity_poly.type
_entity_poly.pdbx_seq_one_letter_code
_entity_poly.pdbx_strand_id
1 'polypeptide(L)'
;MQGRFKRDGSASAEPEPQGGTGPKAVSSSPQHAQSQGPTPPGGERPGAPSAPPSAPSASPAGPVGPGSRIALRNWRISTRLVSLLALPVVAATSLGALRIQQSMDDIQQLDNMKLLTDMTKQATELAHALQEERDQSAGPLAHGGKGTDFSVKGYREKTDRAMSNFLDSSEEIDAASKDGNLKGVRDNLVQLAGDLSELAKIRNTAFQQENNSTQSVEGYHRLIENLIDLSQDMAEATSNPDMIQRTRALASFSSAKEYASVQRAVLAAALPASNTTKGDIAENDRLYAQSALESQKSELRAFKSIYGEDSAAELLLPIEEGNPTIKATDEYAGRALASEFGLQSVGARSYRDWLDDSSTKIQQMKNIELRLLEEMEQKARELRNATERDAIISGALILLVLGVSLVGAFVVARSMIRSLRRLEETATKVAQERLPDLVKQLSESDPQDVDTTVESVGVHSRDEIGRVAAAFDDVHREAVRLAAEQALLRGN
;
A
#
# COMPACT_ATOMS: atom_id res chain seq x y z
N MET A 1 77.77 13.76 -8.04
CA MET A 1 77.77 12.31 -7.96
C MET A 1 76.38 11.86 -8.38
N GLN A 2 76.18 11.63 -9.68
CA GLN A 2 76.26 10.37 -10.42
C GLN A 2 75.56 9.25 -9.68
N GLY A 3 74.51 8.64 -10.24
CA GLY A 3 74.21 7.80 -11.32
C GLY A 3 72.69 7.50 -11.35
N ARG A 4 71.90 7.64 -12.30
CA ARG A 4 71.74 7.01 -13.62
C ARG A 4 71.74 5.49 -13.63
N PHE A 5 70.52 4.88 -13.95
CA PHE A 5 70.25 3.73 -14.81
C PHE A 5 68.73 3.68 -15.02
N LYS A 6 68.14 3.99 -16.13
CA LYS A 6 67.90 3.38 -17.45
C LYS A 6 67.81 1.83 -17.36
N ARG A 7 66.71 1.20 -17.81
CA ARG A 7 66.23 0.91 -19.18
C ARG A 7 65.04 -0.07 -19.10
N ASP A 8 64.07 0.16 -19.85
CA ASP A 8 63.58 -0.51 -21.09
C ASP A 8 62.85 -1.83 -20.83
N GLY A 9 61.76 -2.14 -21.41
CA GLY A 9 61.10 -1.79 -22.65
C GLY A 9 59.92 -2.67 -22.92
N SER A 10 59.21 -2.24 -23.91
CA SER A 10 58.44 -2.96 -24.93
C SER A 10 57.16 -3.66 -24.50
N ALA A 11 56.04 -3.11 -24.91
CA ALA A 11 55.37 -3.15 -26.23
C ALA A 11 54.77 -4.54 -26.55
N SER A 12 53.50 -4.58 -26.70
CA SER A 12 52.77 -5.05 -27.89
C SER A 12 51.32 -5.35 -27.53
N ALA A 13 50.46 -4.57 -28.07
CA ALA A 13 49.54 -4.89 -29.16
C ALA A 13 48.24 -5.57 -28.73
N GLU A 14 47.16 -4.82 -29.03
CA GLU A 14 45.81 -5.30 -29.33
C GLU A 14 45.80 -6.49 -30.32
N PRO A 15 44.70 -7.26 -30.39
CA PRO A 15 43.55 -6.78 -31.14
C PRO A 15 42.18 -7.18 -30.55
N GLU A 16 41.19 -6.34 -30.86
CA GLU A 16 39.80 -6.77 -30.90
C GLU A 16 39.59 -7.87 -31.97
N PRO A 17 38.52 -8.70 -31.79
CA PRO A 17 37.49 -8.69 -32.80
C PRO A 17 36.05 -8.75 -32.28
N GLN A 18 35.26 -7.93 -32.92
CA GLN A 18 33.86 -8.02 -33.35
C GLN A 18 33.09 -9.32 -33.08
N GLY A 19 31.82 -9.10 -32.68
CA GLY A 19 30.70 -9.75 -33.31
C GLY A 19 29.98 -10.79 -32.51
N GLY A 20 28.69 -10.58 -32.26
CA GLY A 20 27.80 -11.65 -31.96
C GLY A 20 26.56 -11.21 -31.15
N THR A 21 25.61 -10.59 -31.85
CA THR A 21 24.15 -10.81 -31.82
C THR A 21 23.53 -11.38 -30.55
N GLY A 22 22.69 -10.58 -29.93
CA GLY A 22 21.70 -10.99 -28.95
C GLY A 22 20.58 -11.85 -29.56
N PRO A 23 19.85 -12.59 -28.76
CA PRO A 23 18.53 -13.04 -29.15
C PRO A 23 17.42 -12.27 -28.46
N LYS A 24 16.54 -11.77 -29.32
CA LYS A 24 15.21 -11.24 -29.03
C LYS A 24 14.34 -12.32 -28.36
N ALA A 25 13.65 -11.95 -27.31
CA ALA A 25 12.46 -12.65 -26.83
C ALA A 25 11.35 -12.50 -27.87
N VAL A 26 10.81 -13.62 -28.34
CA VAL A 26 9.59 -13.67 -29.15
C VAL A 26 8.52 -14.41 -28.35
N SER A 27 7.51 -13.66 -28.00
CA SER A 27 6.18 -14.14 -27.64
C SER A 27 5.54 -14.78 -28.88
N SER A 28 4.99 -15.98 -28.75
CA SER A 28 4.02 -16.49 -29.71
C SER A 28 3.03 -17.47 -29.07
N SER A 29 1.81 -17.04 -29.00
CA SER A 29 0.62 -17.89 -28.90
C SER A 29 0.41 -18.63 -30.22
N PRO A 30 -0.11 -19.86 -30.26
CA PRO A 30 -0.63 -20.45 -31.47
C PRO A 30 -2.14 -20.45 -31.52
N GLN A 31 -2.65 -19.83 -32.55
CA GLN A 31 -3.99 -20.00 -33.10
C GLN A 31 -4.08 -21.29 -33.95
N HIS A 32 -5.31 -21.80 -33.99
CA HIS A 32 -5.88 -22.78 -34.91
C HIS A 32 -5.26 -22.93 -36.29
N ALA A 33 -5.16 -24.19 -36.72
CA ALA A 33 -5.32 -24.53 -38.14
C ALA A 33 -5.99 -25.92 -38.31
N GLN A 34 -7.17 -25.89 -38.91
CA GLN A 34 -7.84 -27.02 -39.57
C GLN A 34 -7.02 -27.43 -40.80
N SER A 35 -6.94 -28.73 -41.10
CA SER A 35 -6.80 -29.19 -42.49
C SER A 35 -7.46 -30.53 -42.69
N GLN A 36 -8.20 -30.54 -43.77
CA GLN A 36 -9.01 -31.63 -44.37
C GLN A 36 -8.15 -32.65 -45.09
N GLY A 37 -8.64 -33.89 -45.06
CA GLY A 37 -8.76 -34.92 -46.08
C GLY A 37 -7.52 -35.52 -46.78
N PRO A 38 -7.55 -36.65 -47.41
CA PRO A 38 -8.66 -37.23 -48.20
C PRO A 38 -8.87 -38.75 -48.07
N THR A 39 -10.06 -39.22 -48.50
CA THR A 39 -10.44 -40.56 -48.88
C THR A 39 -10.08 -40.83 -50.36
N PRO A 40 -10.33 -42.05 -51.02
CA PRO A 40 -10.68 -43.45 -50.70
C PRO A 40 -9.81 -44.46 -51.49
N PRO A 41 -10.13 -45.72 -51.90
CA PRO A 41 -11.42 -46.43 -52.09
C PRO A 41 -11.42 -47.97 -51.86
N GLY A 42 -12.62 -48.52 -51.75
CA GLY A 42 -13.16 -49.69 -52.50
C GLY A 42 -12.84 -51.11 -52.07
N GLY A 43 -13.91 -51.93 -51.99
CA GLY A 43 -13.85 -53.41 -52.14
C GLY A 43 -14.93 -54.16 -51.37
N GLU A 44 -16.04 -54.33 -51.94
CA GLU A 44 -16.98 -55.46 -52.22
C GLU A 44 -17.29 -56.50 -51.15
N ARG A 45 -18.59 -56.72 -51.06
CA ARG A 45 -19.44 -57.80 -50.49
C ARG A 45 -19.03 -59.21 -50.89
N PRO A 46 -19.67 -60.37 -50.39
CA PRO A 46 -21.08 -60.51 -49.93
C PRO A 46 -21.34 -61.53 -48.81
N GLY A 47 -22.59 -61.67 -48.37
CA GLY A 47 -23.16 -62.85 -47.84
C GLY A 47 -23.94 -62.77 -46.52
N ALA A 48 -25.28 -62.63 -46.62
CA ALA A 48 -26.22 -62.96 -45.55
C ALA A 48 -26.49 -64.48 -45.55
N PRO A 49 -27.06 -65.12 -44.49
CA PRO A 49 -28.49 -64.98 -44.22
C PRO A 49 -28.99 -65.14 -42.75
N SER A 50 -30.23 -64.71 -42.56
CA SER A 50 -31.30 -65.21 -41.70
C SER A 50 -31.36 -64.93 -40.18
N ALA A 51 -32.36 -64.17 -39.82
CA ALA A 51 -33.00 -64.08 -38.48
C ALA A 51 -33.81 -65.39 -38.14
N PRO A 52 -34.25 -65.59 -36.86
CA PRO A 52 -35.30 -64.91 -36.12
C PRO A 52 -35.18 -65.02 -34.58
N PRO A 53 -36.16 -64.69 -33.73
CA PRO A 53 -37.17 -63.68 -33.65
C PRO A 53 -37.13 -62.84 -32.33
N SER A 54 -37.92 -61.83 -32.34
CA SER A 54 -38.21 -60.79 -31.36
C SER A 54 -38.39 -61.16 -29.88
N ALA A 55 -37.82 -60.42 -28.99
CA ALA A 55 -38.27 -60.21 -27.60
C ALA A 55 -38.27 -58.69 -27.25
N PRO A 56 -39.12 -58.23 -26.32
CA PRO A 56 -39.73 -56.95 -26.37
C PRO A 56 -38.76 -55.81 -25.94
N SER A 57 -38.91 -54.66 -26.64
CA SER A 57 -38.17 -53.40 -26.48
C SER A 57 -38.32 -52.85 -25.08
N ALA A 58 -37.25 -52.85 -24.33
CA ALA A 58 -37.09 -51.92 -23.23
C ALA A 58 -36.69 -50.56 -23.82
N SER A 59 -37.50 -49.52 -23.64
CA SER A 59 -37.21 -48.11 -24.01
C SER A 59 -35.91 -47.65 -23.39
N PRO A 60 -35.00 -47.04 -24.16
CA PRO A 60 -33.82 -46.48 -23.57
C PRO A 60 -34.20 -45.24 -22.73
N ALA A 61 -33.83 -45.28 -21.44
CA ALA A 61 -33.87 -44.10 -20.59
C ALA A 61 -33.03 -43.00 -21.24
N GLY A 62 -33.65 -41.89 -21.57
CA GLY A 62 -32.99 -40.74 -22.15
C GLY A 62 -31.81 -40.22 -21.26
N PRO A 63 -30.81 -39.57 -21.85
CA PRO A 63 -29.65 -39.10 -21.11
C PRO A 63 -30.07 -38.11 -20.02
N VAL A 64 -29.81 -38.48 -18.78
CA VAL A 64 -30.00 -37.61 -17.62
C VAL A 64 -29.01 -36.49 -17.75
N GLY A 65 -29.46 -35.28 -18.11
CA GLY A 65 -28.63 -34.11 -18.25
C GLY A 65 -27.86 -33.79 -16.94
N PRO A 66 -26.65 -33.23 -17.02
CA PRO A 66 -25.79 -33.01 -15.86
C PRO A 66 -26.40 -32.06 -14.80
N GLY A 67 -27.46 -31.30 -15.11
CA GLY A 67 -28.16 -30.42 -14.19
C GLY A 67 -28.99 -31.10 -13.09
N SER A 68 -29.37 -32.38 -13.23
CA SER A 68 -30.22 -33.05 -12.23
C SER A 68 -29.45 -33.57 -11.01
N ARG A 69 -28.13 -33.70 -11.11
CA ARG A 69 -27.26 -34.19 -10.01
C ARG A 69 -26.90 -33.10 -9.01
N ILE A 70 -26.97 -31.84 -9.42
CA ILE A 70 -26.60 -30.65 -8.60
C ILE A 70 -27.85 -30.05 -7.93
N ALA A 71 -29.05 -30.50 -8.25
CA ALA A 71 -30.25 -29.98 -7.61
C ALA A 71 -30.23 -30.28 -6.11
N LEU A 72 -30.10 -29.23 -5.29
CA LEU A 72 -30.10 -29.30 -3.82
C LEU A 72 -31.23 -30.14 -3.24
N ARG A 73 -32.36 -30.29 -3.97
CA ARG A 73 -33.50 -31.11 -3.61
C ARG A 73 -33.21 -32.61 -3.54
N ASN A 74 -32.14 -33.09 -4.15
CA ASN A 74 -31.79 -34.51 -4.22
C ASN A 74 -30.68 -34.93 -3.23
N TRP A 75 -30.17 -33.98 -2.45
CA TRP A 75 -29.13 -34.25 -1.47
C TRP A 75 -29.72 -34.79 -0.16
N ARG A 76 -28.96 -35.61 0.56
CA ARG A 76 -29.31 -36.04 1.92
C ARG A 76 -29.51 -34.84 2.81
N ILE A 77 -30.43 -34.89 3.73
CA ILE A 77 -30.79 -33.80 4.65
C ILE A 77 -29.54 -33.32 5.41
N SER A 78 -28.73 -34.27 5.92
CA SER A 78 -27.49 -33.98 6.62
C SER A 78 -26.50 -33.19 5.72
N THR A 79 -26.34 -33.58 4.47
CA THR A 79 -25.46 -32.93 3.51
C THR A 79 -25.96 -31.53 3.14
N ARG A 80 -27.28 -31.34 2.99
CA ARG A 80 -27.90 -30.03 2.76
C ARG A 80 -27.67 -29.08 3.95
N LEU A 81 -27.93 -29.55 5.15
CA LEU A 81 -27.74 -28.76 6.37
C LEU A 81 -26.29 -28.37 6.56
N VAL A 82 -25.38 -29.35 6.41
CA VAL A 82 -23.96 -29.11 6.55
C VAL A 82 -23.44 -28.14 5.45
N SER A 83 -23.81 -28.37 4.18
CA SER A 83 -23.32 -27.50 3.10
C SER A 83 -23.89 -26.08 3.14
N LEU A 84 -25.16 -25.93 3.48
CA LEU A 84 -25.81 -24.60 3.59
C LEU A 84 -25.38 -23.80 4.83
N LEU A 85 -25.00 -24.46 5.91
CA LEU A 85 -24.52 -23.82 7.13
C LEU A 85 -23.01 -23.73 7.19
N ALA A 86 -22.28 -24.81 6.91
CA ALA A 86 -20.84 -24.85 7.07
C ALA A 86 -20.11 -24.04 5.98
N LEU A 87 -20.55 -24.09 4.73
CA LEU A 87 -19.84 -23.46 3.62
C LEU A 87 -19.83 -21.92 3.73
N PRO A 88 -20.96 -21.23 3.99
CA PRO A 88 -20.93 -19.80 4.25
C PRO A 88 -20.23 -19.42 5.56
N VAL A 89 -20.36 -20.22 6.61
CA VAL A 89 -19.68 -19.96 7.89
C VAL A 89 -18.17 -20.10 7.72
N VAL A 90 -17.69 -21.17 7.06
CA VAL A 90 -16.25 -21.33 6.78
C VAL A 90 -15.75 -20.24 5.85
N ALA A 91 -16.50 -19.86 4.81
CA ALA A 91 -16.14 -18.75 3.94
C ALA A 91 -16.10 -17.41 4.68
N ALA A 92 -17.10 -17.11 5.50
CA ALA A 92 -17.16 -15.88 6.28
C ALA A 92 -16.07 -15.81 7.35
N THR A 93 -15.78 -16.91 8.05
CA THR A 93 -14.71 -16.96 9.06
C THR A 93 -13.33 -16.88 8.43
N SER A 94 -13.10 -17.56 7.29
CA SER A 94 -11.82 -17.49 6.57
C SER A 94 -11.59 -16.08 5.99
N LEU A 95 -12.58 -15.50 5.34
CA LEU A 95 -12.52 -14.12 4.85
C LEU A 95 -12.38 -13.11 5.99
N GLY A 96 -13.10 -13.33 7.10
CA GLY A 96 -13.02 -12.51 8.29
C GLY A 96 -11.63 -12.54 8.93
N ALA A 97 -11.03 -13.72 9.06
CA ALA A 97 -9.68 -13.87 9.61
C ALA A 97 -8.62 -13.19 8.71
N LEU A 98 -8.67 -13.39 7.39
CA LEU A 98 -7.79 -12.72 6.44
C LEU A 98 -7.97 -11.19 6.48
N ARG A 99 -9.20 -10.70 6.60
CA ARG A 99 -9.48 -9.26 6.69
C ARG A 99 -9.03 -8.65 8.00
N ILE A 100 -9.16 -9.37 9.12
CA ILE A 100 -8.65 -8.89 10.42
C ILE A 100 -7.13 -8.76 10.34
N GLN A 101 -6.43 -9.75 9.77
CA GLN A 101 -4.99 -9.70 9.62
C GLN A 101 -4.56 -8.54 8.72
N GLN A 102 -5.18 -8.37 7.55
CA GLN A 102 -4.93 -7.22 6.67
C GLN A 102 -5.22 -5.89 7.37
N SER A 103 -6.33 -5.79 8.09
CA SER A 103 -6.69 -4.56 8.81
C SER A 103 -5.71 -4.22 9.95
N MET A 104 -5.12 -5.20 10.60
CA MET A 104 -4.06 -4.97 11.60
C MET A 104 -2.78 -4.47 10.94
N ASP A 105 -2.38 -5.05 9.81
CA ASP A 105 -1.22 -4.62 9.04
C ASP A 105 -1.44 -3.19 8.48
N ASP A 106 -2.62 -2.88 7.99
CA ASP A 106 -3.01 -1.55 7.49
C ASP A 106 -2.97 -0.49 8.59
N ILE A 107 -3.49 -0.79 9.79
CA ILE A 107 -3.45 0.10 10.96
C ILE A 107 -2.01 0.37 11.37
N GLN A 108 -1.18 -0.65 11.48
CA GLN A 108 0.22 -0.50 11.84
C GLN A 108 0.98 0.34 10.80
N GLN A 109 0.70 0.14 9.50
CA GLN A 109 1.26 0.97 8.44
C GLN A 109 0.85 2.45 8.55
N LEU A 110 -0.42 2.72 8.89
CA LEU A 110 -0.93 4.08 9.05
C LEU A 110 -0.34 4.78 10.29
N ASP A 111 -0.19 4.05 11.39
CA ASP A 111 0.44 4.57 12.60
C ASP A 111 1.93 4.87 12.34
N ASN A 112 2.65 3.97 11.67
CA ASN A 112 4.02 4.21 11.24
C ASN A 112 4.13 5.42 10.30
N MET A 113 3.22 5.54 9.33
CA MET A 113 3.20 6.67 8.39
C MET A 113 3.00 8.00 9.10
N LYS A 114 2.12 8.05 10.11
CA LYS A 114 1.93 9.24 10.94
C LYS A 114 3.20 9.59 11.69
N LEU A 115 3.81 8.63 12.40
CA LEU A 115 5.06 8.84 13.13
C LEU A 115 6.19 9.33 12.22
N LEU A 116 6.34 8.74 11.03
CA LEU A 116 7.33 9.14 10.04
C LEU A 116 7.07 10.56 9.51
N THR A 117 5.81 10.94 9.30
CA THR A 117 5.44 12.29 8.87
C THR A 117 5.73 13.32 9.96
N ASP A 118 5.38 13.04 11.21
CA ASP A 118 5.66 13.90 12.36
C ASP A 118 7.18 14.06 12.56
N MET A 119 7.94 12.96 12.43
CA MET A 119 9.40 12.97 12.52
C MET A 119 10.05 13.78 11.37
N THR A 120 9.56 13.61 10.12
CA THR A 120 10.01 14.40 8.97
C THR A 120 9.83 15.90 9.24
N LYS A 121 8.71 16.28 9.83
CA LYS A 121 8.44 17.67 10.21
C LYS A 121 9.44 18.19 11.24
N GLN A 122 9.70 17.43 12.30
CA GLN A 122 10.69 17.83 13.33
C GLN A 122 12.11 17.91 12.75
N ALA A 123 12.50 16.97 11.89
CA ALA A 123 13.78 17.00 11.18
C ALA A 123 13.93 18.26 10.31
N THR A 124 12.88 18.60 9.53
CA THR A 124 12.85 19.79 8.67
C THR A 124 12.92 21.09 9.50
N GLU A 125 12.23 21.15 10.64
CA GLU A 125 12.27 22.30 11.54
C GLU A 125 13.64 22.46 12.21
N LEU A 126 14.28 21.37 12.64
CA LEU A 126 15.63 21.40 13.18
C LEU A 126 16.65 21.79 12.11
N ALA A 127 16.55 21.23 10.89
CA ALA A 127 17.39 21.63 9.77
C ALA A 127 17.29 23.13 9.49
N HIS A 128 16.07 23.69 9.48
CA HIS A 128 15.86 25.13 9.30
C HIS A 128 16.45 25.95 10.46
N ALA A 129 16.30 25.52 11.71
CA ALA A 129 16.89 26.22 12.86
C ALA A 129 18.42 26.25 12.80
N LEU A 130 19.06 25.13 12.38
CA LEU A 130 20.50 25.04 12.16
C LEU A 130 20.96 25.97 11.02
N GLN A 131 20.20 26.02 9.91
CA GLN A 131 20.45 26.96 8.81
C GLN A 131 20.44 28.42 9.30
N GLU A 132 19.39 28.83 10.00
CA GLU A 132 19.27 30.18 10.53
C GLU A 132 20.37 30.50 11.56
N GLU A 133 20.70 29.54 12.44
CA GLU A 133 21.79 29.74 13.40
C GLU A 133 23.12 29.96 12.67
N ARG A 134 23.49 29.09 11.73
CA ARG A 134 24.72 29.20 10.95
C ARG A 134 24.77 30.52 10.21
N ASP A 135 23.76 30.83 9.43
CA ASP A 135 23.77 31.94 8.48
C ASP A 135 23.72 33.28 9.17
N GLN A 136 22.87 33.41 10.21
CA GLN A 136 22.74 34.66 10.97
C GLN A 136 23.94 34.92 11.94
N SER A 137 24.68 33.85 12.27
CA SER A 137 25.89 33.96 13.10
C SER A 137 27.15 34.22 12.27
N ALA A 138 27.12 33.90 10.95
CA ALA A 138 28.30 33.98 10.09
C ALA A 138 28.93 35.39 10.05
N GLY A 139 28.16 36.39 9.70
CA GLY A 139 28.64 37.78 9.66
C GLY A 139 29.14 38.27 11.02
N PRO A 140 28.32 38.24 12.10
CA PRO A 140 28.76 38.67 13.42
C PRO A 140 30.02 37.97 13.91
N LEU A 141 30.09 36.61 13.81
CA LEU A 141 31.25 35.86 14.33
C LEU A 141 32.52 36.11 13.51
N ALA A 142 32.42 36.17 12.17
CA ALA A 142 33.56 36.46 11.30
C ALA A 142 34.16 37.86 11.55
N HIS A 143 33.39 38.78 12.12
CA HIS A 143 33.83 40.12 12.46
C HIS A 143 34.15 40.29 13.97
N GLY A 144 34.52 39.22 14.66
CA GLY A 144 34.99 39.26 16.05
C GLY A 144 33.86 39.30 17.09
N GLY A 145 32.62 39.10 16.70
CA GLY A 145 31.50 38.89 17.61
C GLY A 145 31.67 37.63 18.45
N LYS A 146 30.90 37.54 19.52
CA LYS A 146 30.95 36.41 20.45
C LYS A 146 29.69 35.55 20.36
N GLY A 147 29.82 34.27 20.62
CA GLY A 147 28.69 33.36 20.71
C GLY A 147 27.67 33.73 21.81
N THR A 148 28.06 34.63 22.74
CA THR A 148 27.19 35.15 23.79
C THR A 148 26.44 36.44 23.36
N ASP A 149 26.74 36.99 22.20
CA ASP A 149 26.05 38.18 21.69
C ASP A 149 24.57 37.88 21.47
N PHE A 150 23.70 38.82 21.76
CA PHE A 150 22.27 38.63 21.84
C PHE A 150 21.67 38.02 20.58
N SER A 151 22.09 38.44 19.39
CA SER A 151 21.63 37.91 18.12
C SER A 151 22.02 36.43 17.93
N VAL A 152 23.30 36.11 18.12
CA VAL A 152 23.85 34.76 18.01
C VAL A 152 23.18 33.82 19.02
N LYS A 153 23.10 34.25 20.28
CA LYS A 153 22.47 33.48 21.36
C LYS A 153 21.00 33.14 21.06
N GLY A 154 20.25 34.11 20.53
CA GLY A 154 18.84 33.92 20.21
C GLY A 154 18.61 32.82 19.15
N TYR A 155 19.46 32.72 18.13
CA TYR A 155 19.39 31.63 17.14
C TYR A 155 19.81 30.29 17.73
N ARG A 156 20.85 30.24 18.55
CA ARG A 156 21.26 29.01 19.28
C ARG A 156 20.14 28.45 20.17
N GLU A 157 19.43 29.34 20.89
CA GLU A 157 18.28 28.93 21.72
C GLU A 157 17.11 28.39 20.89
N LYS A 158 16.90 28.90 19.66
CA LYS A 158 15.91 28.36 18.75
C LYS A 158 16.30 26.94 18.28
N THR A 159 17.55 26.77 17.91
CA THR A 159 18.10 25.46 17.53
C THR A 159 18.02 24.47 18.67
N ASP A 160 18.36 24.86 19.89
CA ASP A 160 18.30 23.96 21.05
C ASP A 160 16.86 23.48 21.34
N ARG A 161 15.86 24.37 21.17
CA ARG A 161 14.46 23.98 21.29
C ARG A 161 14.02 23.03 20.17
N ALA A 162 14.40 23.32 18.92
CA ALA A 162 14.10 22.45 17.80
C ALA A 162 14.76 21.07 17.96
N MET A 163 15.99 21.03 18.47
CA MET A 163 16.70 19.79 18.76
C MET A 163 16.01 18.99 19.87
N SER A 164 15.54 19.64 20.94
CA SER A 164 14.75 18.95 21.98
C SER A 164 13.49 18.33 21.40
N ASN A 165 12.70 19.07 20.62
CA ASN A 165 11.49 18.55 19.99
C ASN A 165 11.78 17.37 19.03
N PHE A 166 12.88 17.45 18.28
CA PHE A 166 13.34 16.37 17.42
C PHE A 166 13.69 15.11 18.21
N LEU A 167 14.44 15.25 19.30
CA LEU A 167 14.84 14.12 20.15
C LEU A 167 13.62 13.50 20.85
N ASP A 168 12.69 14.31 21.36
CA ASP A 168 11.45 13.82 21.96
C ASP A 168 10.62 12.99 20.95
N SER A 169 10.51 13.45 19.69
CA SER A 169 9.84 12.70 18.62
C SER A 169 10.60 11.42 18.24
N SER A 170 11.93 11.39 18.37
CA SER A 170 12.72 10.20 18.07
C SER A 170 12.50 9.07 19.09
N GLU A 171 12.17 9.40 20.34
CA GLU A 171 11.80 8.40 21.36
C GLU A 171 10.49 7.66 21.01
N GLU A 172 9.55 8.34 20.36
CA GLU A 172 8.30 7.71 19.88
C GLU A 172 8.59 6.68 18.78
N ILE A 173 9.52 6.97 17.87
CA ILE A 173 9.99 6.01 16.84
C ILE A 173 10.71 4.84 17.49
N ASP A 174 11.55 5.05 18.50
CA ASP A 174 12.23 3.97 19.23
C ASP A 174 11.22 3.03 19.90
N ALA A 175 10.19 3.59 20.53
CA ALA A 175 9.12 2.81 21.14
C ALA A 175 8.33 1.97 20.12
N ALA A 176 8.04 2.53 18.93
CA ALA A 176 7.30 1.86 17.85
C ALA A 176 8.15 0.83 17.09
N SER A 177 9.48 0.97 17.07
CA SER A 177 10.40 0.13 16.27
C SER A 177 10.59 -1.30 16.80
N LYS A 178 10.02 -1.62 17.96
CA LYS A 178 10.13 -2.96 18.57
C LYS A 178 9.59 -4.08 17.69
N ASP A 179 8.69 -3.78 16.78
CA ASP A 179 8.04 -4.72 15.86
C ASP A 179 8.74 -4.86 14.48
N GLY A 180 9.92 -4.28 14.29
CA GLY A 180 10.84 -4.61 13.20
C GLY A 180 10.78 -3.72 11.94
N ASN A 181 9.63 -3.11 11.59
CA ASN A 181 9.48 -2.34 10.35
C ASN A 181 10.22 -0.99 10.35
N LEU A 182 10.42 -0.38 11.52
CA LEU A 182 11.10 0.92 11.68
C LEU A 182 12.55 0.81 12.16
N LYS A 183 13.12 -0.41 12.18
CA LYS A 183 14.46 -0.64 12.72
C LYS A 183 15.54 0.18 12.00
N GLY A 184 15.49 0.26 10.67
CA GLY A 184 16.44 1.05 9.87
C GLY A 184 16.38 2.52 10.23
N VAL A 185 15.18 3.08 10.32
CA VAL A 185 14.96 4.49 10.72
C VAL A 185 15.48 4.74 12.14
N ARG A 186 15.23 3.83 13.07
CA ARG A 186 15.74 3.90 14.44
C ARG A 186 17.28 3.94 14.49
N ASP A 187 17.93 3.04 13.75
CA ASP A 187 19.39 2.95 13.74
C ASP A 187 20.00 4.25 13.20
N ASN A 188 19.41 4.86 12.16
CA ASN A 188 19.79 6.16 11.62
C ASN A 188 19.54 7.31 12.60
N LEU A 189 18.43 7.30 13.35
CA LEU A 189 18.15 8.28 14.39
C LEU A 189 19.16 8.23 15.53
N VAL A 190 19.59 7.04 15.96
CA VAL A 190 20.64 6.89 16.98
C VAL A 190 21.97 7.47 16.50
N GLN A 191 22.32 7.22 15.24
CA GLN A 191 23.53 7.82 14.66
C GLN A 191 23.42 9.33 14.59
N LEU A 192 22.32 9.86 14.10
CA LEU A 192 22.08 11.29 13.97
C LEU A 192 22.08 12.01 15.33
N ALA A 193 21.52 11.40 16.38
CA ALA A 193 21.60 11.95 17.74
C ALA A 193 23.07 12.04 18.22
N GLY A 194 23.91 11.08 17.86
CA GLY A 194 25.36 11.12 18.07
C GLY A 194 26.01 12.29 17.34
N ASP A 195 25.70 12.48 16.05
CA ASP A 195 26.23 13.57 15.22
C ASP A 195 25.80 14.94 15.75
N LEU A 196 24.53 15.08 16.16
CA LEU A 196 24.00 16.33 16.76
C LEU A 196 24.73 16.70 18.06
N SER A 197 25.30 15.75 18.79
CA SER A 197 26.12 16.05 19.97
C SER A 197 27.40 16.85 19.65
N GLU A 198 27.87 16.81 18.40
CA GLU A 198 29.02 17.61 17.94
C GLU A 198 28.70 19.11 17.75
N LEU A 199 27.40 19.49 17.76
CA LEU A 199 26.99 20.88 17.57
C LEU A 199 27.71 21.85 18.54
N ALA A 200 27.90 21.45 19.79
CA ALA A 200 28.63 22.27 20.78
C ALA A 200 30.08 22.57 20.34
N LYS A 201 30.74 21.56 19.74
CA LYS A 201 32.10 21.72 19.20
C LYS A 201 32.11 22.64 17.97
N ILE A 202 31.15 22.46 17.06
CA ILE A 202 30.99 23.35 15.89
C ILE A 202 30.79 24.77 16.33
N ARG A 203 29.89 25.03 17.29
CA ARG A 203 29.62 26.38 17.84
C ARG A 203 30.86 27.04 18.47
N ASN A 204 31.72 26.27 19.11
CA ASN A 204 32.91 26.77 19.77
C ASN A 204 34.02 27.22 18.80
N THR A 205 34.04 26.67 17.57
CA THR A 205 35.05 26.98 16.55
C THR A 205 34.48 27.79 15.38
N ALA A 206 33.15 28.02 15.38
CA ALA A 206 32.45 28.62 14.26
C ALA A 206 33.03 30.02 13.89
N PHE A 207 33.41 30.15 12.63
CA PHE A 207 33.91 31.41 12.02
C PHE A 207 35.08 32.08 12.73
N GLN A 208 35.89 31.33 13.50
CA GLN A 208 37.06 31.87 14.19
C GLN A 208 38.34 31.88 13.33
N GLN A 209 38.36 31.13 12.24
CA GLN A 209 39.50 31.12 11.32
C GLN A 209 39.29 32.16 10.24
N GLU A 210 40.25 33.10 10.15
CA GLU A 210 40.28 34.07 9.05
C GLU A 210 40.38 33.34 7.70
N ASN A 211 39.65 33.81 6.71
CA ASN A 211 39.65 33.30 5.33
C ASN A 211 39.32 31.78 5.18
N ASN A 212 38.60 31.21 6.13
CA ASN A 212 38.16 29.83 6.07
C ASN A 212 36.75 29.66 6.69
N SER A 213 35.78 30.32 6.14
CA SER A 213 34.37 30.15 6.55
C SER A 213 33.80 28.79 6.14
N THR A 214 34.34 28.20 5.07
CA THR A 214 33.94 26.86 4.55
C THR A 214 33.93 25.81 5.66
N GLN A 215 34.97 25.75 6.51
CA GLN A 215 35.05 24.75 7.57
C GLN A 215 33.87 24.83 8.55
N SER A 216 33.47 26.05 8.91
CA SER A 216 32.33 26.28 9.82
C SER A 216 31.01 25.94 9.15
N VAL A 217 30.83 26.41 7.91
CA VAL A 217 29.60 26.14 7.13
C VAL A 217 29.43 24.66 6.88
N GLU A 218 30.50 23.95 6.53
CA GLU A 218 30.49 22.50 6.31
C GLU A 218 30.16 21.72 7.58
N GLY A 219 30.61 22.19 8.74
CA GLY A 219 30.26 21.55 10.03
C GLY A 219 28.75 21.53 10.26
N TYR A 220 28.07 22.66 10.04
CA TYR A 220 26.61 22.72 10.11
C TYR A 220 25.96 21.97 8.95
N HIS A 221 26.48 22.11 7.74
CA HIS A 221 25.94 21.48 6.53
C HIS A 221 25.80 19.98 6.69
N ARG A 222 26.80 19.29 7.23
CA ARG A 222 26.74 17.84 7.50
C ARG A 222 25.60 17.46 8.44
N LEU A 223 25.34 18.23 9.50
CA LEU A 223 24.23 17.97 10.41
C LEU A 223 22.88 18.17 9.71
N ILE A 224 22.80 19.23 8.88
CA ILE A 224 21.58 19.55 8.12
C ILE A 224 21.32 18.50 7.04
N GLU A 225 22.36 18.08 6.31
CA GLU A 225 22.27 17.03 5.29
C GLU A 225 21.79 15.70 5.89
N ASN A 226 22.36 15.27 7.03
CA ASN A 226 21.91 14.07 7.74
C ASN A 226 20.43 14.13 8.16
N LEU A 227 19.92 15.33 8.52
CA LEU A 227 18.48 15.53 8.82
C LEU A 227 17.61 15.44 7.57
N ILE A 228 18.09 15.93 6.42
CA ILE A 228 17.38 15.84 5.14
C ILE A 228 17.40 14.39 4.63
N ASP A 229 18.53 13.71 4.73
CA ASP A 229 18.68 12.30 4.34
C ASP A 229 17.78 11.38 5.17
N LEU A 230 17.62 11.65 6.46
CA LEU A 230 16.67 10.95 7.31
C LEU A 230 15.24 11.00 6.73
N SER A 231 14.86 12.12 6.10
CA SER A 231 13.56 12.22 5.43
C SER A 231 13.44 11.27 4.23
N GLN A 232 14.53 11.00 3.51
CA GLN A 232 14.56 10.01 2.43
C GLN A 232 14.47 8.58 2.97
N ASP A 233 15.20 8.28 4.04
CA ASP A 233 15.14 6.97 4.70
C ASP A 233 13.74 6.66 5.23
N MET A 234 13.03 7.68 5.73
CA MET A 234 11.63 7.54 6.13
C MET A 234 10.70 7.26 4.94
N ALA A 235 11.02 7.77 3.74
CA ALA A 235 10.28 7.43 2.53
C ALA A 235 10.40 5.93 2.20
N GLU A 236 11.57 5.35 2.38
CA GLU A 236 11.80 3.93 2.12
C GLU A 236 11.09 3.02 3.14
N ALA A 237 10.92 3.48 4.38
CA ALA A 237 10.16 2.78 5.41
C ALA A 237 8.64 2.82 5.17
N THR A 238 8.17 3.66 4.25
CA THR A 238 6.76 3.77 3.86
C THR A 238 6.48 2.89 2.65
N SER A 239 5.46 2.04 2.71
CA SER A 239 5.07 1.18 1.59
C SER A 239 4.19 1.89 0.54
N ASN A 240 3.77 3.13 0.80
CA ASN A 240 2.85 3.87 -0.06
C ASN A 240 3.60 4.70 -1.13
N PRO A 241 3.40 4.44 -2.44
CA PRO A 241 4.13 5.14 -3.51
C PRO A 241 3.93 6.66 -3.52
N ASP A 242 2.73 7.15 -3.21
CA ASP A 242 2.43 8.59 -3.18
C ASP A 242 3.19 9.28 -2.04
N MET A 243 3.29 8.63 -0.88
CA MET A 243 4.07 9.15 0.24
C MET A 243 5.57 9.16 -0.08
N ILE A 244 6.09 8.10 -0.70
CA ILE A 244 7.49 8.02 -1.14
C ILE A 244 7.81 9.17 -2.09
N GLN A 245 6.95 9.43 -3.09
CA GLN A 245 7.15 10.53 -4.04
C GLN A 245 7.15 11.89 -3.35
N ARG A 246 6.20 12.15 -2.43
CA ARG A 246 6.10 13.42 -1.69
C ARG A 246 7.30 13.65 -0.77
N THR A 247 7.74 12.62 -0.07
CA THR A 247 8.91 12.71 0.81
C THR A 247 10.19 12.96 0.02
N ARG A 248 10.37 12.30 -1.14
CA ARG A 248 11.50 12.55 -2.03
C ARG A 248 11.47 13.96 -2.62
N ALA A 249 10.30 14.46 -2.99
CA ALA A 249 10.15 15.84 -3.46
C ALA A 249 10.52 16.84 -2.36
N LEU A 250 10.04 16.62 -1.13
CA LEU A 250 10.41 17.45 0.02
C LEU A 250 11.93 17.43 0.25
N ALA A 251 12.56 16.26 0.26
CA ALA A 251 14.01 16.13 0.48
C ALA A 251 14.82 16.89 -0.58
N SER A 252 14.52 16.71 -1.89
CA SER A 252 15.20 17.48 -2.94
C SER A 252 14.98 18.99 -2.81
N PHE A 253 13.78 19.42 -2.42
CA PHE A 253 13.52 20.84 -2.20
C PHE A 253 14.26 21.38 -0.95
N SER A 254 14.29 20.62 0.14
CA SER A 254 15.04 20.97 1.36
C SER A 254 16.55 21.03 1.11
N SER A 255 17.10 20.12 0.28
CA SER A 255 18.49 20.17 -0.17
C SER A 255 18.75 21.44 -1.01
N ALA A 256 17.84 21.80 -1.91
CA ALA A 256 17.96 23.05 -2.69
C ALA A 256 17.97 24.29 -1.76
N LYS A 257 17.12 24.30 -0.72
CA LYS A 257 17.12 25.37 0.29
C LYS A 257 18.42 25.38 1.10
N GLU A 258 18.95 24.21 1.47
CA GLU A 258 20.21 24.12 2.18
C GLU A 258 21.35 24.73 1.35
N TYR A 259 21.47 24.39 0.07
CA TYR A 259 22.49 24.98 -0.79
C TYR A 259 22.32 26.49 -1.00
N ALA A 260 21.10 27.01 -1.02
CA ALA A 260 20.86 28.47 -1.00
C ALA A 260 21.31 29.10 0.31
N SER A 261 21.09 28.44 1.42
CA SER A 261 21.49 28.83 2.76
C SER A 261 23.02 28.80 2.94
N VAL A 262 23.70 27.76 2.38
CA VAL A 262 25.19 27.71 2.34
C VAL A 262 25.77 28.95 1.65
N GLN A 263 25.23 29.34 0.48
CA GLN A 263 25.66 30.57 -0.22
C GLN A 263 25.46 31.82 0.66
N ARG A 264 24.30 31.89 1.36
CA ARG A 264 23.98 32.99 2.27
C ARG A 264 25.01 33.10 3.39
N ALA A 265 25.37 32.00 4.02
CA ALA A 265 26.32 31.96 5.14
C ALA A 265 27.72 32.35 4.71
N VAL A 266 28.24 31.78 3.62
CA VAL A 266 29.59 32.08 3.11
C VAL A 266 29.74 33.56 2.72
N LEU A 267 28.75 34.08 2.00
CA LEU A 267 28.77 35.51 1.63
C LEU A 267 28.59 36.42 2.84
N ALA A 268 27.78 36.05 3.86
CA ALA A 268 27.64 36.80 5.08
C ALA A 268 28.95 36.88 5.88
N ALA A 269 29.73 35.81 5.90
CA ALA A 269 31.04 35.80 6.56
C ALA A 269 32.07 36.70 5.84
N ALA A 270 32.01 36.74 4.51
CA ALA A 270 32.97 37.46 3.65
C ALA A 270 32.64 38.94 3.43
N LEU A 271 31.40 39.36 3.66
CA LEU A 271 30.93 40.72 3.49
C LEU A 271 31.27 41.57 4.74
N PRO A 272 31.67 42.87 4.56
CA PRO A 272 32.02 43.76 5.68
C PRO A 272 30.80 44.17 6.51
N ALA A 273 31.05 44.76 7.66
CA ALA A 273 30.00 45.34 8.50
C ALA A 273 29.43 46.66 7.94
N SER A 274 30.11 47.29 6.98
CA SER A 274 29.77 48.59 6.38
C SER A 274 29.48 48.48 4.89
N ASN A 275 28.54 49.28 4.39
CA ASN A 275 28.22 49.40 2.95
C ASN A 275 29.23 50.26 2.16
N THR A 276 30.24 50.81 2.81
CA THR A 276 31.23 51.70 2.17
C THR A 276 32.46 50.96 1.63
N THR A 277 32.66 49.72 2.08
CA THR A 277 33.79 48.91 1.67
C THR A 277 33.29 47.65 0.97
N LYS A 278 34.08 47.15 0.03
CA LYS A 278 33.81 45.87 -0.60
C LYS A 278 34.27 44.73 0.30
N GLY A 279 33.57 43.63 0.28
CA GLY A 279 33.99 42.40 0.95
C GLY A 279 35.16 41.74 0.24
N ASP A 280 35.81 40.84 0.93
CA ASP A 280 36.81 39.94 0.41
C ASP A 280 36.44 38.51 0.72
N ILE A 281 36.50 37.62 -0.29
CA ILE A 281 36.16 36.23 -0.15
C ILE A 281 37.37 35.39 -0.55
N ALA A 282 37.78 34.49 0.35
CA ALA A 282 38.85 33.56 0.05
C ALA A 282 38.45 32.61 -1.12
N GLU A 283 39.41 32.20 -1.90
CA GLU A 283 39.15 31.38 -3.11
C GLU A 283 38.48 30.04 -2.79
N ASN A 284 38.89 29.38 -1.71
CA ASN A 284 38.24 28.14 -1.24
C ASN A 284 36.78 28.37 -0.86
N ASP A 285 36.49 29.45 -0.15
CA ASP A 285 35.11 29.80 0.27
C ASP A 285 34.26 30.18 -0.94
N ARG A 286 34.83 30.89 -1.92
CA ARG A 286 34.15 31.24 -3.18
C ARG A 286 33.81 30.00 -3.99
N LEU A 287 34.75 29.06 -4.16
CA LEU A 287 34.55 27.82 -4.92
C LEU A 287 33.55 26.91 -4.21
N TYR A 288 33.57 26.85 -2.89
CA TYR A 288 32.60 26.09 -2.10
C TYR A 288 31.17 26.61 -2.30
N ALA A 289 31.00 27.94 -2.16
CA ALA A 289 29.70 28.56 -2.37
C ALA A 289 29.23 28.51 -3.84
N GLN A 290 30.16 28.54 -4.81
CA GLN A 290 29.86 28.33 -6.24
C GLN A 290 29.35 26.89 -6.47
N SER A 291 30.01 25.90 -5.88
CA SER A 291 29.54 24.50 -5.95
C SER A 291 28.14 24.37 -5.34
N ALA A 292 27.86 25.03 -4.23
CA ALA A 292 26.52 25.07 -3.62
C ALA A 292 25.47 25.72 -4.56
N LEU A 293 25.84 26.75 -5.33
CA LEU A 293 24.94 27.34 -6.32
C LEU A 293 24.56 26.36 -7.43
N GLU A 294 25.51 25.57 -7.92
CA GLU A 294 25.24 24.56 -8.94
C GLU A 294 24.45 23.37 -8.38
N SER A 295 24.74 22.96 -7.14
CA SER A 295 23.98 21.93 -6.43
C SER A 295 22.53 22.37 -6.21
N GLN A 296 22.29 23.62 -5.80
CA GLN A 296 20.94 24.18 -5.65
C GLN A 296 20.14 24.05 -6.94
N LYS A 297 20.74 24.40 -8.09
CA LYS A 297 20.08 24.27 -9.41
C LYS A 297 19.79 22.82 -9.77
N SER A 298 20.68 21.91 -9.39
CA SER A 298 20.49 20.47 -9.62
C SER A 298 19.32 19.93 -8.80
N GLU A 299 19.25 20.28 -7.53
CA GLU A 299 18.19 19.84 -6.63
C GLU A 299 16.81 20.42 -7.01
N LEU A 300 16.75 21.68 -7.47
CA LEU A 300 15.51 22.24 -8.00
C LEU A 300 15.04 21.52 -9.28
N ARG A 301 15.97 21.07 -10.15
CA ARG A 301 15.61 20.24 -11.30
C ARG A 301 15.10 18.85 -10.87
N ALA A 302 15.75 18.23 -9.90
CA ALA A 302 15.29 16.96 -9.32
C ALA A 302 13.90 17.11 -8.70
N PHE A 303 13.68 18.17 -7.93
CA PHE A 303 12.37 18.50 -7.37
C PHE A 303 11.29 18.63 -8.46
N LYS A 304 11.55 19.42 -9.51
CA LYS A 304 10.60 19.58 -10.65
C LYS A 304 10.26 18.24 -11.30
N SER A 305 11.26 17.39 -11.50
CA SER A 305 11.06 16.05 -12.09
C SER A 305 10.23 15.12 -11.19
N ILE A 306 10.40 15.18 -9.86
CA ILE A 306 9.69 14.32 -8.90
C ILE A 306 8.27 14.83 -8.63
N TYR A 307 8.13 16.14 -8.42
CA TYR A 307 6.86 16.76 -8.05
C TYR A 307 5.91 16.94 -9.24
N GLY A 308 6.48 17.04 -10.46
CA GLY A 308 5.80 17.31 -11.72
C GLY A 308 6.05 18.74 -12.19
N GLU A 309 6.50 18.88 -13.46
CA GLU A 309 6.98 20.15 -14.03
C GLU A 309 5.99 21.32 -13.86
N ASP A 310 4.72 21.12 -14.22
CA ASP A 310 3.70 22.18 -14.19
C ASP A 310 3.39 22.62 -12.73
N SER A 311 3.17 21.63 -11.85
CA SER A 311 2.86 21.90 -10.43
C SER A 311 4.05 22.53 -9.70
N ALA A 312 5.27 22.07 -10.02
CA ALA A 312 6.49 22.64 -9.47
C ALA A 312 6.72 24.08 -9.94
N ALA A 313 6.46 24.38 -11.23
CA ALA A 313 6.61 25.74 -11.77
C ALA A 313 5.68 26.74 -11.04
N GLU A 314 4.41 26.34 -10.80
CA GLU A 314 3.48 27.16 -10.02
C GLU A 314 3.99 27.40 -8.58
N LEU A 315 4.46 26.34 -7.92
CA LEU A 315 4.94 26.40 -6.54
C LEU A 315 6.23 27.23 -6.40
N LEU A 316 7.12 27.20 -7.39
CA LEU A 316 8.41 27.91 -7.40
C LEU A 316 8.30 29.36 -7.88
N LEU A 317 7.19 29.78 -8.46
CA LEU A 317 6.99 31.14 -8.98
C LEU A 317 7.44 32.25 -8.01
N PRO A 318 7.16 32.18 -6.68
CA PRO A 318 7.59 33.23 -5.75
C PRO A 318 9.11 33.38 -5.62
N ILE A 319 9.89 32.32 -5.89
CA ILE A 319 11.35 32.33 -5.80
C ILE A 319 12.04 32.48 -7.16
N GLU A 320 11.40 32.10 -8.27
CA GLU A 320 12.02 32.19 -9.60
C GLU A 320 11.68 33.52 -10.31
N GLU A 321 10.45 34.02 -10.23
CA GLU A 321 10.00 35.17 -11.01
C GLU A 321 9.22 36.22 -10.21
N GLY A 322 8.70 35.87 -9.04
CA GLY A 322 7.69 36.66 -8.34
C GLY A 322 8.24 37.81 -7.47
N ASN A 323 9.54 37.84 -7.15
CA ASN A 323 10.09 38.79 -6.17
C ASN A 323 11.36 39.50 -6.65
N PRO A 324 11.33 40.82 -6.86
CA PRO A 324 12.49 41.59 -7.34
C PRO A 324 13.67 41.56 -6.35
N THR A 325 13.44 41.48 -5.04
CA THR A 325 14.52 41.38 -4.03
C THR A 325 15.26 40.06 -4.18
N ILE A 326 14.54 38.95 -4.35
CA ILE A 326 15.14 37.64 -4.58
C ILE A 326 15.99 37.65 -5.84
N LYS A 327 15.44 38.17 -6.94
CA LYS A 327 16.16 38.27 -8.22
C LYS A 327 17.43 39.08 -8.08
N ALA A 328 17.38 40.26 -7.46
CA ALA A 328 18.54 41.09 -7.24
C ALA A 328 19.61 40.44 -6.35
N THR A 329 19.17 39.68 -5.34
CA THR A 329 20.02 38.94 -4.42
C THR A 329 20.71 37.77 -5.14
N ASP A 330 19.97 37.02 -5.96
CA ASP A 330 20.52 35.91 -6.74
C ASP A 330 21.50 36.40 -7.83
N GLU A 331 21.21 37.52 -8.48
CA GLU A 331 22.14 38.14 -9.42
C GLU A 331 23.42 38.63 -8.74
N TYR A 332 23.31 39.19 -7.52
CA TYR A 332 24.48 39.59 -6.73
C TYR A 332 25.35 38.41 -6.37
N ALA A 333 24.75 37.36 -5.78
CA ALA A 333 25.44 36.11 -5.43
C ALA A 333 26.07 35.45 -6.65
N GLY A 334 25.31 35.28 -7.73
CA GLY A 334 25.77 34.68 -8.96
C GLY A 334 26.99 35.37 -9.56
N ARG A 335 27.00 36.73 -9.58
CA ARG A 335 28.15 37.50 -10.07
C ARG A 335 29.35 37.42 -9.13
N ALA A 336 29.14 37.50 -7.83
CA ALA A 336 30.21 37.41 -6.84
C ALA A 336 30.90 36.04 -6.85
N LEU A 337 30.12 34.94 -7.00
CA LEU A 337 30.64 33.58 -6.94
C LEU A 337 31.26 33.12 -8.30
N ALA A 338 30.72 33.56 -9.43
CA ALA A 338 31.24 33.20 -10.74
C ALA A 338 32.52 33.94 -11.11
N SER A 339 32.77 35.12 -10.56
CA SER A 339 33.93 35.96 -10.89
C SER A 339 35.17 35.53 -10.11
N GLU A 340 36.33 35.47 -10.79
CA GLU A 340 37.64 35.28 -10.15
C GLU A 340 37.97 36.40 -9.16
N PHE A 341 37.39 37.58 -9.37
CA PHE A 341 37.55 38.73 -8.47
C PHE A 341 36.58 38.69 -7.27
N GLY A 342 35.76 37.67 -7.15
CA GLY A 342 34.85 37.48 -6.03
C GLY A 342 33.99 38.71 -5.75
N LEU A 343 33.93 39.13 -4.48
CA LEU A 343 33.17 40.29 -4.02
C LEU A 343 33.68 41.62 -4.55
N GLN A 344 34.93 41.69 -5.09
CA GLN A 344 35.45 42.90 -5.74
C GLN A 344 34.73 43.18 -7.08
N SER A 345 34.12 42.18 -7.71
CA SER A 345 33.36 42.31 -8.95
C SER A 345 31.97 42.93 -8.81
N VAL A 346 31.47 43.03 -7.58
CA VAL A 346 30.13 43.54 -7.26
C VAL A 346 30.16 44.84 -6.44
N GLY A 347 29.00 45.44 -6.22
CA GLY A 347 28.89 46.66 -5.41
C GLY A 347 29.19 46.40 -3.93
N ALA A 348 29.67 47.46 -3.23
CA ALA A 348 29.86 47.38 -1.77
C ALA A 348 28.52 47.09 -1.07
N ARG A 349 28.57 46.20 -0.11
CA ARG A 349 27.39 45.75 0.64
C ARG A 349 27.81 45.24 2.02
N SER A 350 27.02 45.53 3.06
CA SER A 350 27.23 44.94 4.38
C SER A 350 26.66 43.54 4.49
N TYR A 351 27.21 42.75 5.42
CA TYR A 351 26.63 41.41 5.71
C TYR A 351 25.21 41.53 6.26
N ARG A 352 24.85 42.63 6.93
CA ARG A 352 23.48 42.84 7.46
C ARG A 352 22.47 43.01 6.32
N ASP A 353 22.76 43.93 5.36
CA ASP A 353 21.88 44.12 4.22
C ASP A 353 21.80 42.85 3.35
N TRP A 354 22.89 42.09 3.26
CA TRP A 354 22.91 40.80 2.59
C TRP A 354 22.00 39.79 3.27
N LEU A 355 22.08 39.65 4.61
CA LEU A 355 21.24 38.76 5.38
C LEU A 355 19.77 39.16 5.31
N ASP A 356 19.43 40.43 5.39
CA ASP A 356 18.07 40.94 5.31
C ASP A 356 17.43 40.58 3.94
N ASP A 357 18.11 40.90 2.84
CA ASP A 357 17.61 40.66 1.50
C ASP A 357 17.54 39.15 1.17
N SER A 358 18.60 38.38 1.49
CA SER A 358 18.64 36.94 1.25
C SER A 358 17.68 36.15 2.13
N SER A 359 17.31 36.66 3.31
CA SER A 359 16.28 36.08 4.16
C SER A 359 14.91 35.99 3.46
N THR A 360 14.63 36.93 2.55
CA THR A 360 13.40 36.89 1.75
C THR A 360 13.29 35.59 0.94
N LYS A 361 14.37 35.15 0.29
CA LYS A 361 14.42 33.90 -0.46
C LYS A 361 14.25 32.69 0.46
N ILE A 362 15.05 32.64 1.54
CA ILE A 362 15.01 31.51 2.48
C ILE A 362 13.63 31.37 3.12
N GLN A 363 12.99 32.51 3.46
CA GLN A 363 11.63 32.49 4.03
C GLN A 363 10.59 31.99 3.02
N GLN A 364 10.70 32.38 1.73
CA GLN A 364 9.82 31.83 0.69
C GLN A 364 10.06 30.32 0.50
N MET A 365 11.30 29.86 0.49
CA MET A 365 11.62 28.44 0.42
C MET A 365 11.09 27.68 1.64
N LYS A 366 11.16 28.26 2.85
CA LYS A 366 10.54 27.68 4.05
C LYS A 366 9.02 27.55 3.90
N ASN A 367 8.35 28.56 3.35
CA ASN A 367 6.91 28.51 3.14
C ASN A 367 6.53 27.38 2.16
N ILE A 368 7.36 27.13 1.13
CA ILE A 368 7.18 26.01 0.21
C ILE A 368 7.38 24.66 0.93
N GLU A 369 8.42 24.54 1.77
CA GLU A 369 8.61 23.32 2.59
C GLU A 369 7.40 23.04 3.50
N LEU A 370 6.87 24.07 4.17
CA LEU A 370 5.68 23.92 5.01
C LEU A 370 4.47 23.41 4.20
N ARG A 371 4.29 23.95 2.99
CA ARG A 371 3.22 23.48 2.09
C ARG A 371 3.42 22.02 1.69
N LEU A 372 4.64 21.61 1.35
CA LEU A 372 4.95 20.21 1.03
C LEU A 372 4.69 19.29 2.22
N LEU A 373 5.02 19.71 3.44
CA LEU A 373 4.71 18.97 4.67
C LEU A 373 3.21 18.88 4.92
N GLU A 374 2.45 19.98 4.72
CA GLU A 374 0.99 19.97 4.83
C GLU A 374 0.33 19.02 3.83
N GLU A 375 0.85 18.96 2.60
CA GLU A 375 0.38 18.01 1.58
C GLU A 375 0.68 16.55 1.97
N MET A 376 1.81 16.29 2.62
CA MET A 376 2.12 14.96 3.16
C MET A 376 1.16 14.58 4.29
N GLU A 377 0.91 15.48 5.25
CA GLU A 377 -0.05 15.25 6.33
C GLU A 377 -1.47 15.03 5.79
N GLN A 378 -1.88 15.83 4.79
CA GLN A 378 -3.18 15.66 4.15
C GLN A 378 -3.29 14.28 3.50
N LYS A 379 -2.24 13.86 2.78
CA LYS A 379 -2.23 12.53 2.14
C LYS A 379 -2.30 11.40 3.16
N ALA A 380 -1.57 11.51 4.26
CA ALA A 380 -1.63 10.54 5.35
C ALA A 380 -3.07 10.44 5.93
N ARG A 381 -3.75 11.58 6.11
CA ARG A 381 -5.16 11.62 6.55
C ARG A 381 -6.11 11.02 5.52
N GLU A 382 -5.92 11.29 4.22
CA GLU A 382 -6.73 10.69 3.14
C GLU A 382 -6.61 9.16 3.12
N LEU A 383 -5.38 8.64 3.24
CA LEU A 383 -5.12 7.21 3.29
C LEU A 383 -5.80 6.56 4.50
N ARG A 384 -5.71 7.20 5.66
CA ARG A 384 -6.40 6.72 6.87
C ARG A 384 -7.90 6.65 6.69
N ASN A 385 -8.52 7.73 6.18
CA ASN A 385 -9.97 7.78 5.93
C ASN A 385 -10.41 6.72 4.90
N ALA A 386 -9.59 6.47 3.88
CA ALA A 386 -9.86 5.41 2.89
C ALA A 386 -9.85 4.02 3.54
N THR A 387 -8.85 3.73 4.38
CA THR A 387 -8.75 2.44 5.09
C THR A 387 -9.90 2.25 6.09
N GLU A 388 -10.29 3.28 6.84
CA GLU A 388 -11.46 3.24 7.74
C GLU A 388 -12.75 2.93 6.95
N ARG A 389 -12.95 3.58 5.80
CA ARG A 389 -14.12 3.32 4.95
C ARG A 389 -14.12 1.90 4.39
N ASP A 390 -12.98 1.40 3.94
CA ASP A 390 -12.84 0.03 3.42
C ASP A 390 -13.08 -1.02 4.52
N ALA A 391 -12.68 -0.75 5.76
CA ALA A 391 -12.97 -1.59 6.91
C ALA A 391 -14.47 -1.65 7.21
N ILE A 392 -15.18 -0.51 7.16
CA ILE A 392 -16.64 -0.44 7.35
C ILE A 392 -17.37 -1.21 6.24
N ILE A 393 -17.00 -1.02 4.98
CA ILE A 393 -17.59 -1.73 3.84
C ILE A 393 -17.38 -3.23 3.97
N SER A 394 -16.17 -3.66 4.34
CA SER A 394 -15.82 -5.05 4.54
C SER A 394 -16.61 -5.68 5.70
N GLY A 395 -16.77 -4.96 6.80
CA GLY A 395 -17.59 -5.37 7.94
C GLY A 395 -19.06 -5.55 7.56
N ALA A 396 -19.62 -4.59 6.82
CA ALA A 396 -21.00 -4.65 6.32
C ALA A 396 -21.22 -5.86 5.39
N LEU A 397 -20.24 -6.15 4.53
CA LEU A 397 -20.29 -7.28 3.60
C LEU A 397 -20.26 -8.63 4.34
N ILE A 398 -19.43 -8.75 5.38
CA ILE A 398 -19.38 -9.94 6.25
C ILE A 398 -20.73 -10.14 6.96
N LEU A 399 -21.31 -9.07 7.52
CA LEU A 399 -22.62 -9.12 8.16
C LEU A 399 -23.73 -9.52 7.20
N LEU A 400 -23.68 -9.03 5.94
CA LEU A 400 -24.63 -9.40 4.89
C LEU A 400 -24.53 -10.90 4.57
N VAL A 401 -23.31 -11.43 4.38
CA VAL A 401 -23.08 -12.85 4.11
C VAL A 401 -23.60 -13.73 5.26
N LEU A 402 -23.33 -13.33 6.50
CA LEU A 402 -23.84 -14.03 7.68
C LEU A 402 -25.37 -13.97 7.76
N GLY A 403 -25.96 -12.81 7.47
CA GLY A 403 -27.42 -12.63 7.43
C GLY A 403 -28.09 -13.51 6.39
N VAL A 404 -27.56 -13.53 5.16
CA VAL A 404 -28.07 -14.41 4.08
C VAL A 404 -27.95 -15.89 4.47
N SER A 405 -26.83 -16.27 5.09
CA SER A 405 -26.63 -17.65 5.57
C SER A 405 -27.64 -18.04 6.65
N LEU A 406 -27.91 -17.15 7.60
CA LEU A 406 -28.90 -17.39 8.66
C LEU A 406 -30.32 -17.53 8.09
N VAL A 407 -30.71 -16.65 7.16
CA VAL A 407 -32.00 -16.73 6.48
C VAL A 407 -32.12 -18.03 5.69
N GLY A 408 -31.07 -18.40 4.94
CA GLY A 408 -31.03 -19.68 4.21
C GLY A 408 -31.21 -20.87 5.13
N ALA A 409 -30.50 -20.91 6.27
CA ALA A 409 -30.62 -21.95 7.28
C ALA A 409 -32.05 -22.01 7.87
N PHE A 410 -32.63 -20.84 8.18
CA PHE A 410 -33.99 -20.76 8.70
C PHE A 410 -35.04 -21.28 7.71
N VAL A 411 -34.91 -20.94 6.42
CA VAL A 411 -35.83 -21.42 5.34
C VAL A 411 -35.75 -22.95 5.22
N VAL A 412 -34.53 -23.51 5.24
CA VAL A 412 -34.33 -24.96 5.15
C VAL A 412 -34.92 -25.66 6.40
N ALA A 413 -34.60 -25.17 7.59
CA ALA A 413 -35.14 -25.74 8.83
C ALA A 413 -36.68 -25.69 8.86
N ARG A 414 -37.30 -24.57 8.46
CA ARG A 414 -38.75 -24.41 8.38
C ARG A 414 -39.37 -25.35 7.34
N SER A 415 -38.68 -25.56 6.20
CA SER A 415 -39.14 -26.52 5.15
C SER A 415 -39.13 -27.93 5.67
N MET A 416 -38.08 -28.35 6.41
CA MET A 416 -37.98 -29.69 7.00
C MET A 416 -39.06 -29.93 8.07
N ILE A 417 -39.23 -28.96 9.00
CA ILE A 417 -40.26 -29.07 10.05
C ILE A 417 -41.65 -29.24 9.41
N ARG A 418 -41.95 -28.48 8.32
CA ARG A 418 -43.21 -28.55 7.62
C ARG A 418 -43.42 -29.92 6.96
N SER A 419 -42.36 -30.50 6.36
CA SER A 419 -42.42 -31.81 5.74
C SER A 419 -42.61 -32.94 6.77
N LEU A 420 -41.90 -32.86 7.90
CA LEU A 420 -42.07 -33.81 9.01
C LEU A 420 -43.45 -33.73 9.64
N ARG A 421 -43.99 -32.52 9.85
CA ARG A 421 -45.32 -32.33 10.40
C ARG A 421 -46.42 -32.92 9.51
N ARG A 422 -46.31 -32.76 8.17
CA ARG A 422 -47.23 -33.41 7.21
C ARG A 422 -47.17 -34.92 7.29
N LEU A 423 -45.97 -35.50 7.40
CA LEU A 423 -45.79 -36.94 7.54
C LEU A 423 -46.44 -37.44 8.83
N GLU A 424 -46.23 -36.75 9.95
CA GLU A 424 -46.83 -37.06 11.27
C GLU A 424 -48.35 -36.99 11.21
N GLU A 425 -48.91 -35.89 10.67
CA GLU A 425 -50.38 -35.70 10.58
C GLU A 425 -51.00 -36.81 9.69
N THR A 426 -50.39 -37.13 8.56
CA THR A 426 -50.92 -38.19 7.68
C THR A 426 -50.79 -39.58 8.30
N ALA A 427 -49.65 -39.87 8.93
CA ALA A 427 -49.43 -41.15 9.62
C ALA A 427 -50.42 -41.34 10.76
N THR A 428 -50.68 -40.27 11.54
CA THR A 428 -51.66 -40.31 12.62
C THR A 428 -53.09 -40.50 12.11
N LYS A 429 -53.45 -39.79 11.02
CA LYS A 429 -54.78 -39.95 10.38
C LYS A 429 -55.00 -41.34 9.80
N VAL A 430 -54.01 -41.93 9.20
CA VAL A 430 -54.06 -43.32 8.70
C VAL A 430 -54.21 -44.28 9.82
N ALA A 431 -53.43 -44.18 10.89
CA ALA A 431 -53.40 -45.14 12.00
C ALA A 431 -54.68 -45.05 12.89
N GLN A 432 -55.21 -43.84 13.10
CA GLN A 432 -56.29 -43.62 14.07
C GLN A 432 -57.69 -43.54 13.46
N GLU A 433 -57.78 -43.14 12.19
CA GLU A 433 -59.08 -42.92 11.53
C GLU A 433 -59.27 -43.89 10.34
N ARG A 434 -58.40 -43.82 9.30
CA ARG A 434 -58.65 -44.53 8.04
C ARG A 434 -58.51 -46.05 8.14
N LEU A 435 -57.52 -46.57 8.84
CA LEU A 435 -57.30 -48.00 8.97
C LEU A 435 -58.42 -48.70 9.76
N PRO A 436 -58.83 -48.17 10.94
CA PRO A 436 -59.95 -48.66 11.68
C PRO A 436 -61.29 -48.67 10.87
N ASP A 437 -61.54 -47.48 10.21
CA ASP A 437 -62.77 -47.39 9.39
C ASP A 437 -62.78 -48.30 8.19
N LEU A 438 -61.68 -48.51 7.51
CA LEU A 438 -61.56 -49.52 6.43
C LEU A 438 -61.77 -50.93 6.93
N VAL A 439 -61.19 -51.34 8.06
CA VAL A 439 -61.41 -52.64 8.67
C VAL A 439 -62.86 -52.81 9.08
N LYS A 440 -63.54 -51.80 9.54
CA LYS A 440 -64.95 -51.84 9.88
C LYS A 440 -65.82 -51.97 8.62
N GLN A 441 -65.58 -51.19 7.57
CA GLN A 441 -66.28 -51.25 6.28
C GLN A 441 -66.09 -52.63 5.62
N LEU A 442 -64.87 -53.19 5.62
CA LEU A 442 -64.57 -54.51 5.08
C LEU A 442 -65.22 -55.62 5.91
N SER A 443 -65.57 -55.36 7.20
CA SER A 443 -66.30 -56.36 8.04
C SER A 443 -67.83 -56.26 7.91
N GLU A 444 -68.39 -55.14 7.44
CA GLU A 444 -69.82 -54.83 7.38
C GLU A 444 -70.38 -54.84 5.91
N SER A 445 -69.51 -54.76 4.87
CA SER A 445 -69.89 -54.65 3.45
C SER A 445 -69.23 -55.76 2.62
N ASP A 446 -69.77 -55.99 1.40
CA ASP A 446 -69.14 -56.91 0.46
C ASP A 446 -67.74 -56.42 0.03
N PRO A 447 -66.66 -57.23 0.15
CA PRO A 447 -65.26 -56.78 -0.12
C PRO A 447 -65.05 -56.24 -1.52
N GLN A 448 -65.95 -56.52 -2.50
CA GLN A 448 -65.83 -56.00 -3.87
C GLN A 448 -66.30 -54.52 -4.04
N ASP A 449 -67.06 -53.97 -3.09
CA ASP A 449 -67.62 -52.63 -3.16
C ASP A 449 -66.83 -51.60 -2.35
N VAL A 450 -65.75 -52.01 -1.68
CA VAL A 450 -64.96 -51.13 -0.86
C VAL A 450 -63.77 -50.57 -1.64
N ASP A 451 -63.66 -49.25 -1.69
CA ASP A 451 -62.51 -48.50 -2.32
C ASP A 451 -61.21 -48.71 -1.48
N THR A 452 -60.33 -49.58 -2.03
CA THR A 452 -59.05 -49.92 -1.44
C THR A 452 -57.88 -49.01 -1.95
N THR A 453 -58.17 -47.89 -2.60
CA THR A 453 -57.14 -46.99 -3.11
C THR A 453 -56.44 -46.25 -1.92
N VAL A 454 -55.11 -46.37 -1.90
CA VAL A 454 -54.26 -45.74 -0.88
C VAL A 454 -53.82 -44.37 -1.37
N GLU A 455 -54.25 -43.31 -0.69
CA GLU A 455 -53.81 -41.96 -0.96
C GLU A 455 -52.40 -41.74 -0.39
N SER A 456 -51.45 -41.31 -1.23
CA SER A 456 -50.07 -41.03 -0.83
C SER A 456 -49.99 -39.92 0.19
N VAL A 457 -48.98 -39.95 1.11
CA VAL A 457 -48.69 -38.90 2.10
C VAL A 457 -48.41 -37.53 1.47
N GLY A 458 -48.17 -37.48 0.14
CA GLY A 458 -47.96 -36.24 -0.60
C GLY A 458 -46.61 -35.57 -0.34
N VAL A 459 -45.65 -36.30 0.22
CA VAL A 459 -44.26 -35.85 0.41
C VAL A 459 -43.39 -36.48 -0.68
N HIS A 460 -43.17 -35.74 -1.77
CA HIS A 460 -42.44 -36.24 -2.95
C HIS A 460 -40.95 -35.79 -3.01
N SER A 461 -40.33 -35.54 -1.86
CA SER A 461 -38.90 -35.24 -1.83
C SER A 461 -38.07 -36.50 -2.05
N ARG A 462 -36.89 -36.37 -2.70
CA ARG A 462 -35.97 -37.51 -2.91
C ARG A 462 -34.93 -37.65 -1.81
N ASP A 463 -35.12 -36.95 -0.66
CA ASP A 463 -34.29 -37.02 0.53
C ASP A 463 -34.76 -38.14 1.47
N GLU A 464 -34.17 -38.21 2.66
CA GLU A 464 -34.53 -39.19 3.69
C GLU A 464 -35.99 -39.11 4.09
N ILE A 465 -36.58 -37.89 4.13
CA ILE A 465 -38.00 -37.71 4.46
C ILE A 465 -38.88 -38.28 3.36
N GLY A 466 -38.52 -38.09 2.09
CA GLY A 466 -39.24 -38.66 0.98
C GLY A 466 -39.15 -40.18 0.94
N ARG A 467 -38.01 -40.79 1.33
CA ARG A 467 -37.87 -42.25 1.47
C ARG A 467 -38.70 -42.80 2.61
N VAL A 468 -38.77 -42.12 3.74
CA VAL A 468 -39.65 -42.50 4.86
C VAL A 468 -41.11 -42.42 4.46
N ALA A 469 -41.49 -41.35 3.73
CA ALA A 469 -42.84 -41.18 3.22
C ALA A 469 -43.23 -42.31 2.23
N ALA A 470 -42.33 -42.67 1.30
CA ALA A 470 -42.55 -43.78 0.37
C ALA A 470 -42.65 -45.14 1.09
N ALA A 471 -41.79 -45.41 2.06
CA ALA A 471 -41.87 -46.62 2.89
C ALA A 471 -43.17 -46.68 3.69
N PHE A 472 -43.65 -45.54 4.19
CA PHE A 472 -44.94 -45.46 4.88
C PHE A 472 -46.11 -45.76 3.90
N ASP A 473 -46.09 -45.18 2.69
CA ASP A 473 -47.11 -45.47 1.66
C ASP A 473 -47.10 -46.95 1.27
N ASP A 474 -45.93 -47.61 1.21
CA ASP A 474 -45.82 -49.03 0.94
C ASP A 474 -46.41 -49.91 2.08
N VAL A 475 -46.07 -49.57 3.34
CA VAL A 475 -46.63 -50.25 4.52
C VAL A 475 -48.15 -50.05 4.61
N HIS A 476 -48.63 -48.85 4.32
CA HIS A 476 -50.07 -48.55 4.32
C HIS A 476 -50.80 -49.35 3.24
N ARG A 477 -50.26 -49.46 2.04
CA ARG A 477 -50.81 -50.26 0.92
C ARG A 477 -50.85 -51.71 1.30
N GLU A 478 -49.82 -52.30 1.90
CA GLU A 478 -49.76 -53.67 2.34
C GLU A 478 -50.73 -53.94 3.48
N ALA A 479 -50.90 -53.02 4.42
CA ALA A 479 -51.90 -53.18 5.50
C ALA A 479 -53.33 -53.22 4.95
N VAL A 480 -53.65 -52.35 3.98
CA VAL A 480 -54.96 -52.33 3.31
C VAL A 480 -55.18 -53.62 2.53
N ARG A 481 -54.17 -54.15 1.81
CA ARG A 481 -54.22 -55.47 1.07
C ARG A 481 -54.49 -56.63 2.00
N LEU A 482 -53.73 -56.68 3.13
CA LEU A 482 -53.93 -57.76 4.12
C LEU A 482 -55.29 -57.70 4.79
N ALA A 483 -55.81 -56.49 5.09
CA ALA A 483 -57.16 -56.33 5.61
C ALA A 483 -58.24 -56.81 4.63
N ALA A 484 -58.09 -56.55 3.34
CA ALA A 484 -58.97 -56.96 2.29
C ALA A 484 -58.95 -58.56 2.10
N GLU A 485 -57.72 -59.12 2.12
CA GLU A 485 -57.54 -60.61 2.06
C GLU A 485 -58.14 -61.29 3.29
N GLN A 486 -58.00 -60.74 4.48
CA GLN A 486 -58.66 -61.30 5.70
C GLN A 486 -60.19 -61.24 5.64
N ALA A 487 -60.75 -60.16 5.06
CA ALA A 487 -62.19 -60.02 4.88
C ALA A 487 -62.74 -61.05 3.93
N LEU A 488 -62.02 -61.31 2.83
CA LEU A 488 -62.37 -62.36 1.86
C LEU A 488 -62.32 -63.77 2.45
N LEU A 489 -61.37 -64.06 3.36
CA LEU A 489 -61.25 -65.32 4.05
C LEU A 489 -62.30 -65.54 5.13
N ARG A 490 -62.94 -64.49 5.67
CA ARG A 490 -64.06 -64.64 6.64
C ARG A 490 -65.43 -64.68 5.99
N GLY A 491 -65.59 -64.29 4.74
CA GLY A 491 -66.81 -64.27 3.98
C GLY A 491 -67.12 -65.62 3.27
N ASN A 492 -66.15 -66.56 3.25
CA ASN A 492 -66.30 -67.93 2.80
C ASN A 492 -66.50 -68.85 4.00
#